data_e23c514a374c69baf3916b321bf7b4d1
#
_entry.id   e23c514a374c69baf3916b321bf7b4d1
#
_cell.length_a   1.000
_cell.length_b   1.000
_cell.length_c   1.000
_cell.angle_alpha   90.00
_cell.angle_beta   90.00
_cell.angle_gamma   90.00
#
_symmetry.space_group_name_H-M   'P 1'
#
loop_
_entity.id
_entity.type
_entity.pdbx_description
1 polymer ?
#
loop_
_entity_poly.entity_id
_entity_poly.type
_entity_poly.pdbx_seq_one_letter_code
_entity_poly.pdbx_strand_id
1 'polypeptide(L)'
;MKKKYIYIGIGLMITLMVGYLVIWGINVRSYAPYIREEDVVYSSANGYLMETEGNILYYVKKPSFPSFVGNLVGQTRDDQISVFIWPSLFGNGVDERGVFLKTEDGTEVFLLYVTATMEYDPQKSTGLDEVQEAQAKELLQERRAEVLQIYSAMCQRFAMSE
;
A
#
# COMPACT_ATOMS: atom_id res chain seq x y z
N MET A 1 35.45 33.66 -12.61
CA MET A 1 35.23 32.19 -12.65
C MET A 1 34.16 31.72 -11.65
N LYS A 2 34.13 32.17 -10.39
CA LYS A 2 33.16 31.67 -9.36
C LYS A 2 31.69 31.81 -9.73
N LYS A 3 31.23 32.89 -10.36
CA LYS A 3 29.82 33.12 -10.72
C LYS A 3 29.28 32.10 -11.74
N LYS A 4 30.11 31.67 -12.70
CA LYS A 4 29.71 30.69 -13.71
C LYS A 4 29.34 29.32 -13.08
N TYR A 5 30.10 28.86 -12.09
CA TYR A 5 29.81 27.59 -11.39
C TYR A 5 28.56 27.67 -10.53
N ILE A 6 28.25 28.85 -9.96
CA ILE A 6 27.00 29.07 -9.21
C ILE A 6 25.79 28.91 -10.15
N TYR A 7 25.79 29.51 -11.33
CA TYR A 7 24.70 29.40 -12.30
C TYR A 7 24.55 27.98 -12.82
N ILE A 8 25.65 27.25 -13.05
CA ILE A 8 25.61 25.82 -13.42
C ILE A 8 25.00 24.99 -12.29
N GLY A 9 25.40 25.23 -11.04
CA GLY A 9 24.84 24.52 -9.88
C GLY A 9 23.34 24.76 -9.70
N ILE A 10 22.91 26.03 -9.84
CA ILE A 10 21.47 26.38 -9.78
C ILE A 10 20.70 25.70 -10.92
N GLY A 11 21.22 25.75 -12.14
CA GLY A 11 20.60 25.10 -13.30
C GLY A 11 20.44 23.60 -13.09
N LEU A 12 21.48 22.92 -12.59
CA LEU A 12 21.42 21.49 -12.29
C LEU A 12 20.37 21.17 -11.22
N MET A 13 20.32 21.96 -10.16
CA MET A 13 19.35 21.78 -9.07
C MET A 13 17.90 21.94 -9.56
N ILE A 14 17.64 22.94 -10.40
CA ILE A 14 16.33 23.15 -11.02
C ILE A 14 15.95 21.95 -11.91
N THR A 15 16.89 21.47 -12.72
CA THR A 15 16.66 20.32 -13.60
C THR A 15 16.32 19.07 -12.79
N LEU A 16 17.04 18.80 -11.71
CA LEU A 16 16.77 17.66 -10.82
C LEU A 16 15.40 17.79 -10.14
N MET A 17 15.04 18.98 -9.68
CA MET A 17 13.75 19.23 -9.06
C MET A 17 12.58 19.04 -10.05
N VAL A 18 12.72 19.55 -11.28
CA VAL A 18 11.72 19.35 -12.34
C VAL A 18 11.60 17.85 -12.68
N GLY A 19 12.73 17.16 -12.87
CA GLY A 19 12.75 15.71 -13.11
C GLY A 19 12.03 14.94 -11.99
N TYR A 20 12.32 15.27 -10.74
CA TYR A 20 11.65 14.69 -9.58
C TYR A 20 10.14 14.90 -9.62
N LEU A 21 9.67 16.13 -9.86
CA LEU A 21 8.23 16.45 -9.93
C LEU A 21 7.52 15.74 -11.08
N VAL A 22 8.19 15.59 -12.22
CA VAL A 22 7.64 14.85 -13.37
C VAL A 22 7.47 13.37 -13.02
N ILE A 23 8.50 12.74 -12.47
CA ILE A 23 8.45 11.32 -12.06
C ILE A 23 7.37 11.12 -10.98
N TRP A 24 7.32 12.01 -9.99
CA TRP A 24 6.29 11.97 -8.95
C TRP A 24 4.88 12.11 -9.56
N GLY A 25 4.67 13.04 -10.48
CA GLY A 25 3.39 13.24 -11.14
C GLY A 25 2.94 12.03 -11.97
N ILE A 26 3.88 11.38 -12.67
CA ILE A 26 3.61 10.13 -13.41
C ILE A 26 3.19 9.03 -12.42
N ASN A 27 3.92 8.88 -11.32
CA ASN A 27 3.61 7.88 -10.30
C ASN A 27 2.24 8.12 -9.64
N VAL A 28 1.91 9.35 -9.28
CA VAL A 28 0.55 9.68 -8.76
C VAL A 28 -0.54 9.31 -9.77
N ARG A 29 -0.29 9.56 -11.05
CA ARG A 29 -1.24 9.28 -12.12
C ARG A 29 -1.43 7.78 -12.37
N SER A 30 -0.42 6.95 -12.08
CA SER A 30 -0.51 5.49 -12.21
C SER A 30 -1.52 4.85 -11.26
N TYR A 31 -1.96 5.56 -10.23
CA TYR A 31 -3.02 5.11 -9.31
C TYR A 31 -4.44 5.39 -9.84
N ALA A 32 -4.60 6.19 -10.89
CA ALA A 32 -5.93 6.52 -11.42
C ALA A 32 -6.75 5.29 -11.87
N PRO A 33 -6.16 4.25 -12.51
CA PRO A 33 -6.92 3.06 -12.92
C PRO A 33 -7.51 2.26 -11.75
N TYR A 34 -6.97 2.39 -10.54
CA TYR A 34 -7.47 1.69 -9.36
C TYR A 34 -8.71 2.33 -8.75
N ILE A 35 -9.04 3.59 -9.16
CA ILE A 35 -10.17 4.34 -8.62
C ILE A 35 -11.32 4.24 -9.61
N ARG A 36 -12.41 3.60 -9.18
CA ARG A 36 -13.68 3.58 -9.90
C ARG A 36 -14.58 4.60 -9.25
N GLU A 37 -14.82 5.71 -9.95
CA GLU A 37 -15.56 6.86 -9.39
C GLU A 37 -16.97 6.51 -8.95
N GLU A 38 -17.60 5.55 -9.63
CA GLU A 38 -18.94 5.04 -9.31
C GLU A 38 -19.04 4.34 -7.94
N ASP A 39 -17.92 3.80 -7.45
CA ASP A 39 -17.87 3.07 -6.17
C ASP A 39 -17.35 3.95 -5.02
N VAL A 40 -16.92 5.17 -5.29
CA VAL A 40 -16.32 6.05 -4.28
C VAL A 40 -17.38 6.58 -3.34
N VAL A 41 -17.31 6.19 -2.07
CA VAL A 41 -18.17 6.68 -0.99
C VAL A 41 -17.56 7.82 -0.19
N TYR A 42 -16.23 7.92 -0.19
CA TYR A 42 -15.49 9.01 0.45
C TYR A 42 -14.20 9.28 -0.30
N SER A 43 -13.85 10.56 -0.44
CA SER A 43 -12.57 10.99 -1.00
C SER A 43 -11.91 12.08 -0.17
N SER A 44 -10.59 12.04 -0.11
CA SER A 44 -9.73 13.08 0.44
C SER A 44 -8.70 13.51 -0.60
N ALA A 45 -7.79 14.41 -0.24
CA ALA A 45 -6.75 14.88 -1.17
C ALA A 45 -5.95 13.75 -1.84
N ASN A 46 -5.67 12.66 -1.11
CA ASN A 46 -4.84 11.55 -1.59
C ASN A 46 -5.45 10.16 -1.38
N GLY A 47 -6.64 10.06 -0.77
CA GLY A 47 -7.24 8.78 -0.39
C GLY A 47 -8.68 8.66 -0.89
N TYR A 48 -9.03 7.47 -1.34
CA TYR A 48 -10.34 7.11 -1.85
C TYR A 48 -10.82 5.84 -1.16
N LEU A 49 -11.95 5.92 -0.46
CA LEU A 49 -12.67 4.78 0.06
C LEU A 49 -13.72 4.38 -0.96
N MET A 50 -13.72 3.13 -1.33
CA MET A 50 -14.68 2.54 -2.26
C MET A 50 -15.42 1.39 -1.58
N GLU A 51 -16.72 1.34 -1.81
CA GLU A 51 -17.59 0.29 -1.30
C GLU A 51 -18.23 -0.45 -2.48
N THR A 52 -18.23 -1.77 -2.40
CA THR A 52 -18.87 -2.65 -3.39
C THR A 52 -19.93 -3.52 -2.72
N GLU A 53 -20.71 -4.23 -3.51
CA GLU A 53 -21.63 -5.26 -3.03
C GLU A 53 -20.84 -6.42 -2.42
N GLY A 54 -20.41 -6.30 -1.18
CA GLY A 54 -19.63 -7.33 -0.50
C GLY A 54 -19.22 -6.91 0.90
N ASN A 55 -18.45 -7.76 1.55
CA ASN A 55 -17.96 -7.52 2.91
C ASN A 55 -16.58 -6.87 2.96
N ILE A 56 -16.05 -6.43 1.81
CA ILE A 56 -14.71 -5.84 1.71
C ILE A 56 -14.83 -4.37 1.31
N LEU A 57 -14.20 -3.51 2.10
CA LEU A 57 -13.98 -2.10 1.77
C LEU A 57 -12.62 -1.97 1.07
N TYR A 58 -12.56 -1.11 0.06
CA TYR A 58 -11.33 -0.89 -0.69
C TYR A 58 -10.85 0.55 -0.51
N TYR A 59 -9.55 0.70 -0.25
CA TYR A 59 -8.92 2.00 -0.16
C TYR A 59 -7.82 2.12 -1.21
N VAL A 60 -7.77 3.27 -1.86
CA VAL A 60 -6.64 3.67 -2.70
C VAL A 60 -6.03 4.91 -2.11
N LYS A 61 -4.78 4.83 -1.68
CA LYS A 61 -4.01 5.97 -1.22
C LYS A 61 -2.94 6.29 -2.25
N LYS A 62 -3.11 7.41 -2.93
CA LYS A 62 -2.10 7.94 -3.85
C LYS A 62 -0.88 8.43 -3.09
N PRO A 63 0.32 8.41 -3.71
CA PRO A 63 1.50 9.06 -3.16
C PRO A 63 1.22 10.52 -2.85
N SER A 64 1.64 10.96 -1.66
CA SER A 64 1.60 12.37 -1.27
C SER A 64 3.00 12.96 -1.28
N PHE A 65 3.15 14.16 -1.89
CA PHE A 65 4.45 14.83 -1.94
C PHE A 65 5.07 14.99 -0.54
N PRO A 66 6.38 14.71 -0.35
CA PRO A 66 7.36 14.30 -1.36
C PRO A 66 7.47 12.77 -1.59
N SER A 67 6.63 11.95 -0.99
CA SER A 67 6.69 10.50 -1.08
C SER A 67 6.29 9.99 -2.47
N PHE A 68 6.93 8.89 -2.89
CA PHE A 68 6.51 8.10 -4.06
C PHE A 68 5.63 6.91 -3.68
N VAL A 69 5.43 6.67 -2.38
CA VAL A 69 4.73 5.49 -1.88
C VAL A 69 3.26 5.80 -1.68
N GLY A 70 2.42 5.07 -2.38
CA GLY A 70 0.99 4.92 -2.12
C GLY A 70 0.68 3.46 -1.81
N ASN A 71 -0.56 3.14 -1.51
CA ASN A 71 -0.99 1.77 -1.27
C ASN A 71 -2.42 1.53 -1.72
N LEU A 72 -2.72 0.25 -1.93
CA LEU A 72 -4.05 -0.30 -2.12
C LEU A 72 -4.37 -1.15 -0.91
N VAL A 73 -5.58 -1.04 -0.39
CA VAL A 73 -6.00 -1.76 0.82
C VAL A 73 -7.34 -2.42 0.55
N GLY A 74 -7.45 -3.68 0.95
CA GLY A 74 -8.71 -4.38 1.13
C GLY A 74 -8.91 -4.65 2.62
N GLN A 75 -10.07 -4.30 3.15
CA GLN A 75 -10.35 -4.37 4.58
C GLN A 75 -11.72 -4.98 4.83
N THR A 76 -11.83 -5.83 5.84
CA THR A 76 -13.13 -6.29 6.33
C THR A 76 -13.93 -5.15 6.96
N ARG A 77 -15.27 -5.20 6.88
CA ARG A 77 -16.13 -4.14 7.44
C ARG A 77 -16.02 -4.01 8.96
N ASP A 78 -15.67 -5.06 9.65
CA ASP A 78 -15.45 -5.08 11.10
C ASP A 78 -14.05 -4.59 11.50
N ASP A 79 -13.22 -4.20 10.52
CA ASP A 79 -11.86 -3.68 10.72
C ASP A 79 -10.90 -4.67 11.42
N GLN A 80 -11.19 -6.00 11.32
CA GLN A 80 -10.36 -7.02 11.93
C GLN A 80 -9.16 -7.41 11.06
N ILE A 81 -9.34 -7.37 9.73
CA ILE A 81 -8.31 -7.75 8.77
C ILE A 81 -8.20 -6.66 7.70
N SER A 82 -6.97 -6.22 7.44
CA SER A 82 -6.67 -5.38 6.29
C SER A 82 -5.46 -5.93 5.54
N VAL A 83 -5.59 -6.07 4.24
CA VAL A 83 -4.49 -6.46 3.34
C VAL A 83 -4.02 -5.24 2.59
N PHE A 84 -2.71 -5.02 2.61
CA PHE A 84 -2.04 -3.91 1.95
C PHE A 84 -1.22 -4.40 0.77
N ILE A 85 -1.29 -3.67 -0.33
CA ILE A 85 -0.46 -3.86 -1.50
C ILE A 85 0.23 -2.54 -1.81
N TRP A 86 1.55 -2.58 -1.97
CA TRP A 86 2.34 -1.48 -2.49
C TRP A 86 2.70 -1.78 -3.94
N PRO A 87 2.02 -1.10 -4.89
CA PRO A 87 2.31 -1.29 -6.32
C PRO A 87 3.72 -0.82 -6.66
N SER A 88 4.35 -1.45 -7.64
CA SER A 88 5.64 -1.01 -8.16
C SER A 88 5.53 0.34 -8.87
N LEU A 89 6.60 1.15 -8.81
CA LEU A 89 6.67 2.52 -9.30
C LEU A 89 6.30 2.68 -10.79
N PHE A 90 6.54 1.66 -11.62
CA PHE A 90 6.42 1.75 -13.09
C PHE A 90 5.75 0.53 -13.72
N GLY A 91 4.90 -0.18 -13.00
CA GLY A 91 4.27 -1.38 -13.56
C GLY A 91 3.04 -1.85 -12.80
N ASN A 92 2.38 -2.85 -13.35
CA ASN A 92 1.24 -3.51 -12.71
C ASN A 92 1.69 -4.59 -11.68
N GLY A 93 2.97 -4.55 -11.29
CA GLY A 93 3.54 -5.46 -10.30
C GLY A 93 3.26 -5.03 -8.87
N VAL A 94 3.54 -5.93 -7.94
CA VAL A 94 3.46 -5.70 -6.50
C VAL A 94 4.85 -5.79 -5.91
N ASP A 95 5.34 -4.69 -5.34
CA ASP A 95 6.66 -4.66 -4.69
C ASP A 95 6.61 -5.29 -3.30
N GLU A 96 5.57 -4.96 -2.55
CA GLU A 96 5.40 -5.41 -1.17
C GLU A 96 3.94 -5.70 -0.83
N ARG A 97 3.75 -6.59 0.13
CA ARG A 97 2.45 -6.94 0.70
C ARG A 97 2.53 -6.90 2.21
N GLY A 98 1.46 -6.44 2.83
CA GLY A 98 1.33 -6.45 4.28
C GLY A 98 -0.07 -6.86 4.70
N VAL A 99 -0.17 -7.37 5.90
CA VAL A 99 -1.44 -7.72 6.53
C VAL A 99 -1.50 -7.05 7.89
N PHE A 100 -2.61 -6.42 8.16
CA PHE A 100 -2.94 -5.85 9.44
C PHE A 100 -3.99 -6.73 10.08
N LEU A 101 -3.69 -7.27 11.25
CA LEU A 101 -4.55 -8.19 12.00
C LEU A 101 -4.82 -7.62 13.38
N LYS A 102 -6.07 -7.67 13.81
CA LYS A 102 -6.47 -7.40 15.18
C LYS A 102 -6.81 -8.69 15.90
N THR A 103 -6.47 -8.77 17.17
CA THR A 103 -6.97 -9.82 18.05
C THR A 103 -8.50 -9.72 18.19
N GLU A 104 -9.17 -10.82 18.55
CA GLU A 104 -10.64 -10.85 18.65
C GLU A 104 -11.20 -9.80 19.62
N ASP A 105 -10.46 -9.50 20.69
CA ASP A 105 -10.81 -8.47 21.67
C ASP A 105 -10.41 -7.06 21.21
N GLY A 106 -9.70 -6.94 20.09
CA GLY A 106 -9.24 -5.66 19.53
C GLY A 106 -8.14 -4.97 20.32
N THR A 107 -7.55 -5.65 21.31
CA THR A 107 -6.53 -5.05 22.21
C THR A 107 -5.15 -4.96 21.59
N GLU A 108 -4.84 -5.90 20.67
CA GLU A 108 -3.56 -5.95 20.01
C GLU A 108 -3.73 -5.88 18.49
N VAL A 109 -2.74 -5.28 17.85
CA VAL A 109 -2.75 -5.05 16.41
C VAL A 109 -1.36 -5.36 15.85
N PHE A 110 -1.32 -6.24 14.86
CA PHE A 110 -0.08 -6.65 14.20
C PHE A 110 -0.06 -6.18 12.75
N LEU A 111 1.03 -5.50 12.37
CA LEU A 111 1.35 -5.24 10.97
C LEU A 111 2.47 -6.19 10.55
N LEU A 112 2.16 -7.09 9.64
CA LEU A 112 3.06 -8.12 9.14
C LEU A 112 3.34 -7.90 7.66
N TYR A 113 4.60 -8.00 7.26
CA TYR A 113 4.92 -8.18 5.85
C TYR A 113 4.74 -9.66 5.48
N VAL A 114 4.19 -9.88 4.30
CA VAL A 114 3.86 -11.24 3.82
C VAL A 114 4.35 -11.48 2.40
N THR A 115 4.58 -12.75 2.08
CA THR A 115 4.93 -13.22 0.75
C THR A 115 3.75 -13.15 -0.21
N ALA A 116 3.94 -13.51 -1.48
CA ALA A 116 2.84 -13.64 -2.45
C ALA A 116 1.81 -14.70 -2.05
N THR A 117 2.21 -15.70 -1.27
CA THR A 117 1.33 -16.75 -0.73
C THR A 117 0.71 -16.40 0.62
N MET A 118 0.81 -15.13 1.04
CA MET A 118 0.32 -14.62 2.33
C MET A 118 0.93 -15.39 3.53
N GLU A 119 2.22 -15.71 3.42
CA GLU A 119 3.00 -16.25 4.52
C GLU A 119 3.87 -15.15 5.13
N TYR A 120 4.11 -15.22 6.42
CA TYR A 120 4.94 -14.26 7.14
C TYR A 120 6.33 -14.12 6.51
N ASP A 121 6.75 -12.89 6.25
CA ASP A 121 8.10 -12.57 5.76
C ASP A 121 8.96 -12.00 6.89
N PRO A 122 9.85 -12.84 7.49
CA PRO A 122 10.68 -12.41 8.62
C PRO A 122 11.76 -11.40 8.22
N GLN A 123 12.10 -11.31 6.93
CA GLN A 123 13.13 -10.38 6.47
C GLN A 123 12.64 -8.94 6.44
N LYS A 124 11.35 -8.76 6.22
CA LYS A 124 10.72 -7.44 6.11
C LYS A 124 9.97 -7.02 7.38
N SER A 125 9.45 -7.97 8.14
CA SER A 125 8.74 -7.69 9.40
C SER A 125 9.75 -7.42 10.51
N THR A 126 9.86 -6.17 10.92
CA THR A 126 10.77 -5.73 11.99
C THR A 126 9.99 -5.03 13.10
N GLY A 127 10.48 -5.10 14.33
CA GLY A 127 9.93 -4.34 15.46
C GLY A 127 9.00 -5.12 16.37
N LEU A 128 8.76 -6.40 16.13
CA LEU A 128 8.08 -7.31 17.05
C LEU A 128 9.12 -8.00 17.96
N ASP A 129 8.78 -8.19 19.23
CA ASP A 129 9.54 -9.10 20.08
C ASP A 129 9.18 -10.57 19.76
N GLU A 130 9.91 -11.53 20.35
CA GLU A 130 9.71 -12.96 20.06
C GLU A 130 8.29 -13.46 20.41
N VAL A 131 7.68 -12.91 21.45
CA VAL A 131 6.33 -13.29 21.89
C VAL A 131 5.29 -12.73 20.93
N GLN A 132 5.41 -11.46 20.59
CA GLN A 132 4.55 -10.77 19.63
C GLN A 132 4.64 -11.40 18.24
N GLU A 133 5.87 -11.78 17.83
CA GLU A 133 6.06 -12.45 16.53
C GLU A 133 5.38 -13.83 16.50
N ALA A 134 5.46 -14.60 17.58
CA ALA A 134 4.80 -15.90 17.69
C ALA A 134 3.28 -15.75 17.64
N GLN A 135 2.70 -14.83 18.41
CA GLN A 135 1.26 -14.53 18.41
C GLN A 135 0.79 -14.06 17.03
N ALA A 136 1.54 -13.17 16.40
CA ALA A 136 1.21 -12.63 15.07
C ALA A 136 1.21 -13.72 14.00
N LYS A 137 2.17 -14.66 14.04
CA LYS A 137 2.22 -15.82 13.14
C LYS A 137 1.04 -16.76 13.34
N GLU A 138 0.69 -17.05 14.59
CA GLU A 138 -0.45 -17.88 14.94
C GLU A 138 -1.75 -17.27 14.40
N LEU A 139 -1.99 -15.99 14.68
CA LEU A 139 -3.16 -15.25 14.20
C LEU A 139 -3.21 -15.19 12.66
N LEU A 140 -2.07 -14.98 12.00
CA LEU A 140 -2.01 -15.01 10.53
C LEU A 140 -2.36 -16.40 9.99
N GLN A 141 -1.92 -17.46 10.64
CA GLN A 141 -2.23 -18.83 10.22
C GLN A 141 -3.71 -19.14 10.40
N GLU A 142 -4.31 -18.74 11.50
CA GLU A 142 -5.75 -18.90 11.76
C GLU A 142 -6.61 -18.15 10.72
N ARG A 143 -6.24 -16.92 10.42
CA ARG A 143 -6.99 -16.04 9.50
C ARG A 143 -6.54 -16.14 8.04
N ARG A 144 -5.65 -17.07 7.71
CA ARG A 144 -5.04 -17.16 6.37
C ARG A 144 -6.05 -17.27 5.25
N ALA A 145 -7.11 -18.03 5.43
CA ALA A 145 -8.15 -18.20 4.42
C ALA A 145 -8.86 -16.87 4.10
N GLU A 146 -9.18 -16.08 5.12
CA GLU A 146 -9.80 -14.77 4.98
C GLU A 146 -8.83 -13.76 4.33
N VAL A 147 -7.56 -13.76 4.75
CA VAL A 147 -6.51 -12.92 4.15
C VAL A 147 -6.35 -13.21 2.66
N LEU A 148 -6.29 -14.50 2.27
CA LEU A 148 -6.21 -14.91 0.87
C LEU A 148 -7.45 -14.52 0.07
N GLN A 149 -8.63 -14.61 0.67
CA GLN A 149 -9.89 -14.18 0.02
C GLN A 149 -9.86 -12.67 -0.25
N ILE A 150 -9.45 -11.85 0.73
CA ILE A 150 -9.31 -10.39 0.56
C ILE A 150 -8.27 -10.08 -0.51
N TYR A 151 -7.11 -10.73 -0.46
CA TYR A 151 -6.05 -10.52 -1.44
C TYR A 151 -6.49 -10.86 -2.87
N SER A 152 -7.12 -12.01 -3.07
CA SER A 152 -7.66 -12.41 -4.38
C SER A 152 -8.71 -11.43 -4.89
N ALA A 153 -9.62 -10.97 -4.02
CA ALA A 153 -10.61 -9.95 -4.35
C ALA A 153 -9.95 -8.61 -4.75
N MET A 154 -8.85 -8.21 -4.06
CA MET A 154 -8.08 -7.03 -4.43
C MET A 154 -7.40 -7.20 -5.79
N CYS A 155 -6.79 -8.36 -6.07
CA CYS A 155 -6.16 -8.63 -7.36
C CYS A 155 -7.18 -8.54 -8.51
N GLN A 156 -8.37 -9.10 -8.34
CA GLN A 156 -9.46 -8.95 -9.30
C GLN A 156 -9.94 -7.50 -9.44
N ARG A 157 -10.16 -6.83 -8.32
CA ARG A 157 -10.67 -5.45 -8.28
C ARG A 157 -9.71 -4.46 -8.96
N PHE A 158 -8.43 -4.61 -8.69
CA PHE A 158 -7.39 -3.71 -9.19
C PHE A 158 -6.70 -4.21 -10.46
N ALA A 159 -7.17 -5.31 -11.06
CA ALA A 159 -6.61 -5.93 -12.27
C ALA A 159 -5.09 -6.16 -12.16
N MET A 160 -4.64 -6.65 -11.00
CA MET A 160 -3.23 -6.95 -10.72
C MET A 160 -2.96 -8.42 -11.04
N SER A 161 -1.77 -8.71 -11.59
CA SER A 161 -1.29 -10.10 -11.69
C SER A 161 -0.88 -10.60 -10.29
N GLU A 162 -1.32 -11.79 -9.95
CA GLU A 162 -0.91 -12.50 -8.74
C GLU A 162 0.59 -12.80 -8.72
#